data_d5b9892b62698d8f6259f37d66a566bc
#
_entry.id   d5b9892b62698d8f6259f37d66a566bc
#
_cell.length_a   1.000
_cell.length_b   1.000
_cell.length_c   1.000
_cell.angle_alpha   90.00
_cell.angle_beta   90.00
_cell.angle_gamma   90.00
#
_symmetry.space_group_name_H-M   'P 1'
#
loop_
_entity.id
_entity.type
_entity.pdbx_description
1 polymer ?
#
loop_
_entity_poly.entity_id
_entity_poly.type
_entity_poly.pdbx_seq_one_letter_code
_entity_poly.pdbx_strand_id
1 'polypeptide(L)'
;SGLKKIDDKTVEVSFTELGQGVYTGGNGLIASALPEHHLKDIPIKDLEKSERVRSKVLTLGAYTIVSNVQGESLELKANPYYFKGKPKIEKATVEVVNSNTVVSALKTGKYDIAIRIPTDLYKSYKDLNNLEILGRQELYYSYMAFKVGKFDKVKGENITDPNAKMADLKLRQALAYGLDVEQMVKAFYYGLRERATMAVPPAFKKYYSKDIPGFPYNPEKAKQLLDEAGYKDVNGDGYREDKDGKPFEVRIASMAGGDIAEPLVQFYIQQWKEIGIKAVLSTGRLIEFNSFYDKVQADDPEIDVFFAAWSVGTNLNPIEGGGRKSPFNFPRFASDENDKLMAEISSPKTLEDPNYKAEAYKKWQEYYINQALEVPLTYRYEIFP
;
A
#
# COMPACT_ATOMS: atom_id res chain seq x y z
N SER A 1 -15.40 -18.15 -23.02
CA SER A 1 -14.38 -17.12 -22.99
C SER A 1 -14.97 -15.83 -23.55
N GLY A 2 -14.74 -14.71 -22.87
CA GLY A 2 -15.23 -13.40 -23.30
C GLY A 2 -14.45 -12.76 -24.44
N LEU A 3 -13.51 -13.48 -25.07
CA LEU A 3 -12.69 -13.00 -26.18
C LEU A 3 -13.06 -13.69 -27.49
N LYS A 4 -13.30 -12.89 -28.55
CA LYS A 4 -13.58 -13.38 -29.89
C LYS A 4 -12.79 -12.59 -30.92
N LYS A 5 -11.95 -13.26 -31.71
CA LYS A 5 -11.31 -12.64 -32.87
C LYS A 5 -12.35 -12.43 -33.97
N ILE A 6 -12.54 -11.21 -34.45
CA ILE A 6 -13.42 -10.86 -35.55
C ILE A 6 -12.64 -10.89 -36.88
N ASP A 7 -11.47 -10.22 -36.89
CA ASP A 7 -10.54 -10.19 -38.02
C ASP A 7 -9.09 -10.01 -37.50
N ASP A 8 -8.12 -9.76 -38.39
CA ASP A 8 -6.71 -9.65 -38.04
C ASP A 8 -6.36 -8.39 -37.23
N LYS A 9 -7.28 -7.42 -37.09
CA LYS A 9 -7.09 -6.17 -36.36
C LYS A 9 -8.14 -5.93 -35.31
N THR A 10 -9.17 -6.79 -35.25
CA THR A 10 -10.34 -6.57 -34.40
C THR A 10 -10.56 -7.75 -33.46
N VAL A 11 -10.66 -7.44 -32.17
CA VAL A 11 -11.05 -8.40 -31.12
C VAL A 11 -12.27 -7.85 -30.40
N GLU A 12 -13.31 -8.67 -30.30
CA GLU A 12 -14.48 -8.42 -29.47
C GLU A 12 -14.26 -8.96 -28.07
N VAL A 13 -14.52 -8.13 -27.06
CA VAL A 13 -14.42 -8.52 -25.65
C VAL A 13 -15.80 -8.39 -25.01
N SER A 14 -16.34 -9.50 -24.50
CA SER A 14 -17.61 -9.54 -23.81
C SER A 14 -17.39 -9.70 -22.30
N PHE A 15 -18.08 -8.89 -21.52
CA PHE A 15 -18.02 -8.91 -20.05
C PHE A 15 -19.35 -9.38 -19.47
N THR A 16 -19.29 -10.13 -18.39
CA THR A 16 -20.50 -10.52 -17.63
C THR A 16 -21.08 -9.36 -16.84
N GLU A 17 -20.22 -8.43 -16.40
CA GLU A 17 -20.59 -7.21 -15.70
C GLU A 17 -19.68 -6.07 -16.16
N LEU A 18 -20.24 -4.87 -16.31
CA LEU A 18 -19.49 -3.68 -16.66
C LEU A 18 -19.01 -3.02 -15.36
N GLY A 19 -17.78 -3.33 -14.99
CA GLY A 19 -17.10 -2.65 -13.87
C GLY A 19 -16.36 -1.39 -14.31
N GLN A 20 -16.05 -0.53 -13.35
CA GLN A 20 -15.32 0.73 -13.59
C GLN A 20 -14.00 0.54 -14.35
N GLY A 21 -13.27 -0.54 -14.10
CA GLY A 21 -12.00 -0.86 -14.76
C GLY A 21 -12.12 -1.05 -16.27
N VAL A 22 -13.28 -1.49 -16.77
CA VAL A 22 -13.52 -1.69 -18.20
C VAL A 22 -13.49 -0.35 -18.94
N TYR A 23 -14.12 0.69 -18.38
CA TYR A 23 -14.27 1.99 -19.02
C TYR A 23 -13.06 2.90 -18.87
N THR A 24 -12.26 2.71 -17.83
CA THR A 24 -11.09 3.56 -17.58
C THR A 24 -9.83 3.06 -18.25
N GLY A 25 -9.91 1.96 -19.05
CA GLY A 25 -8.75 1.33 -19.68
C GLY A 25 -7.79 0.70 -18.68
N GLY A 26 -8.24 0.57 -17.43
CA GLY A 26 -7.50 -0.07 -16.35
C GLY A 26 -7.66 -1.59 -16.34
N ASN A 27 -7.23 -2.18 -15.26
CA ASN A 27 -7.18 -3.63 -15.03
C ASN A 27 -8.46 -4.36 -15.49
N GLY A 28 -8.34 -5.23 -16.47
CA GLY A 28 -9.42 -6.11 -16.86
C GLY A 28 -9.71 -6.21 -18.36
N LEU A 29 -9.25 -5.26 -19.21
CA LEU A 29 -9.46 -5.41 -20.64
C LEU A 29 -8.34 -6.24 -21.29
N ILE A 30 -7.18 -5.67 -21.40
CA ILE A 30 -5.97 -6.34 -21.91
C ILE A 30 -4.80 -5.62 -21.26
N ALA A 31 -4.17 -6.24 -20.28
CA ALA A 31 -3.07 -5.59 -19.55
C ALA A 31 -1.85 -5.38 -20.45
N SER A 32 -1.51 -6.36 -21.29
CA SER A 32 -0.36 -6.30 -22.21
C SER A 32 -0.55 -7.28 -23.35
N ALA A 33 -0.24 -6.85 -24.58
CA ALA A 33 -0.13 -7.75 -25.71
C ALA A 33 1.18 -8.55 -25.62
N LEU A 34 1.10 -9.86 -25.74
CA LEU A 34 2.26 -10.74 -25.75
C LEU A 34 2.65 -11.07 -27.21
N PRO A 35 3.96 -11.09 -27.56
CA PRO A 35 4.41 -11.39 -28.89
C PRO A 35 4.31 -12.91 -29.17
N GLU A 36 3.26 -13.33 -29.86
CA GLU A 36 3.02 -14.75 -30.16
C GLU A 36 4.22 -15.43 -30.81
N HIS A 37 4.83 -14.80 -31.82
CA HIS A 37 5.99 -15.34 -32.54
C HIS A 37 7.22 -15.56 -31.64
N HIS A 38 7.28 -14.91 -30.48
CA HIS A 38 8.36 -15.02 -29.50
C HIS A 38 8.05 -16.01 -28.38
N LEU A 39 6.77 -16.26 -28.07
CA LEU A 39 6.35 -16.98 -26.87
C LEU A 39 5.52 -18.24 -27.12
N LYS A 40 4.97 -18.45 -28.32
CA LYS A 40 4.00 -19.53 -28.63
C LYS A 40 4.46 -20.96 -28.34
N ASP A 41 5.77 -21.20 -28.34
CA ASP A 41 6.39 -22.48 -28.06
C ASP A 41 6.66 -22.74 -26.58
N ILE A 42 6.36 -21.77 -25.71
CA ILE A 42 6.54 -21.89 -24.26
C ILE A 42 5.18 -22.20 -23.62
N PRO A 43 5.06 -23.30 -22.85
CA PRO A 43 3.84 -23.58 -22.10
C PRO A 43 3.49 -22.42 -21.15
N ILE A 44 2.21 -22.05 -21.04
CA ILE A 44 1.75 -20.92 -20.22
C ILE A 44 2.26 -21.00 -18.78
N LYS A 45 2.28 -22.19 -18.18
CA LYS A 45 2.79 -22.44 -16.82
C LYS A 45 4.29 -22.13 -16.63
N ASP A 46 5.06 -22.10 -17.73
CA ASP A 46 6.51 -21.91 -17.73
C ASP A 46 6.90 -20.50 -18.20
N LEU A 47 5.94 -19.71 -18.71
CA LEU A 47 6.19 -18.36 -19.25
C LEU A 47 6.91 -17.47 -18.26
N GLU A 48 6.44 -17.43 -17.01
CA GLU A 48 7.00 -16.54 -15.96
C GLU A 48 8.47 -16.85 -15.63
N LYS A 49 8.89 -18.11 -15.84
CA LYS A 49 10.27 -18.57 -15.59
C LYS A 49 11.18 -18.47 -16.83
N SER A 50 10.60 -18.22 -17.99
CA SER A 50 11.33 -18.18 -19.25
C SER A 50 12.27 -16.99 -19.37
N GLU A 51 13.47 -17.22 -19.88
CA GLU A 51 14.40 -16.14 -20.24
C GLU A 51 13.81 -15.14 -21.25
N ARG A 52 12.92 -15.59 -22.12
CA ARG A 52 12.25 -14.71 -23.09
C ARG A 52 11.29 -13.71 -22.44
N VAL A 53 10.90 -13.96 -21.20
CA VAL A 53 10.09 -13.03 -20.39
C VAL A 53 10.93 -12.27 -19.37
N ARG A 54 12.02 -12.87 -18.85
CA ARG A 54 12.80 -12.27 -17.78
C ARG A 54 14.01 -11.46 -18.22
N SER A 55 14.70 -11.88 -19.27
CA SER A 55 15.99 -11.27 -19.68
C SER A 55 16.07 -11.00 -21.18
N LYS A 56 15.52 -11.85 -22.03
CA LYS A 56 15.53 -11.70 -23.50
C LYS A 56 14.18 -11.18 -23.99
N VAL A 57 13.69 -10.12 -23.36
CA VAL A 57 12.33 -9.60 -23.59
C VAL A 57 12.22 -8.88 -24.92
N LEU A 58 11.24 -9.26 -25.73
CA LEU A 58 10.81 -8.48 -26.87
C LEU A 58 9.85 -7.38 -26.41
N THR A 59 10.14 -6.11 -26.68
CA THR A 59 9.38 -4.98 -26.18
C THR A 59 8.90 -4.05 -27.29
N LEU A 60 7.74 -3.44 -27.11
CA LEU A 60 7.21 -2.33 -27.90
C LEU A 60 7.56 -0.97 -27.29
N GLY A 61 8.30 -0.95 -26.20
CA GLY A 61 8.68 0.25 -25.46
C GLY A 61 9.72 1.11 -26.19
N ALA A 62 10.00 2.28 -25.58
CA ALA A 62 10.97 3.25 -26.08
C ALA A 62 12.40 2.69 -26.15
N TYR A 63 12.72 1.70 -25.35
CA TYR A 63 14.03 1.07 -25.26
C TYR A 63 13.93 -0.45 -25.39
N THR A 64 15.01 -1.03 -25.94
CA THR A 64 15.24 -2.48 -25.97
C THR A 64 16.34 -2.86 -24.98
N ILE A 65 16.26 -4.05 -24.40
CA ILE A 65 17.27 -4.57 -23.48
C ILE A 65 18.46 -5.09 -24.34
N VAL A 66 19.65 -4.60 -24.04
CA VAL A 66 20.91 -5.07 -24.67
C VAL A 66 21.56 -6.12 -23.78
N SER A 67 21.64 -5.85 -22.48
CA SER A 67 22.23 -6.73 -21.48
C SER A 67 21.45 -6.62 -20.17
N ASN A 68 21.31 -7.73 -19.47
CA ASN A 68 20.70 -7.80 -18.15
C ASN A 68 21.52 -8.73 -17.26
N VAL A 69 22.31 -8.14 -16.35
CA VAL A 69 23.02 -8.85 -15.29
C VAL A 69 22.18 -8.76 -14.03
N GLN A 70 21.54 -9.87 -13.70
CA GLN A 70 20.55 -9.91 -12.62
C GLN A 70 21.14 -9.44 -11.28
N GLY A 71 20.53 -8.41 -10.67
CA GLY A 71 20.97 -7.83 -9.40
C GLY A 71 22.13 -6.84 -9.52
N GLU A 72 22.67 -6.59 -10.73
CA GLU A 72 23.81 -5.70 -10.94
C GLU A 72 23.47 -4.56 -11.90
N SER A 73 23.10 -4.88 -13.17
CA SER A 73 22.92 -3.84 -14.19
C SER A 73 21.97 -4.24 -15.31
N LEU A 74 21.38 -3.21 -15.93
CA LEU A 74 20.56 -3.32 -17.12
C LEU A 74 21.01 -2.28 -18.15
N GLU A 75 21.44 -2.75 -19.33
CA GLU A 75 21.77 -1.89 -20.45
C GLU A 75 20.59 -1.79 -21.42
N LEU A 76 20.25 -0.57 -21.79
CA LEU A 76 19.14 -0.23 -22.65
C LEU A 76 19.63 0.54 -23.87
N LYS A 77 19.02 0.27 -25.03
CA LYS A 77 19.24 1.00 -26.27
C LYS A 77 17.92 1.53 -26.81
N ALA A 78 17.94 2.75 -27.35
CA ALA A 78 16.78 3.35 -28.00
C ALA A 78 16.21 2.43 -29.09
N ASN A 79 14.90 2.19 -29.02
CA ASN A 79 14.17 1.41 -30.02
C ASN A 79 13.85 2.31 -31.23
N PRO A 80 14.46 2.06 -32.41
CA PRO A 80 14.20 2.90 -33.59
C PRO A 80 12.78 2.76 -34.11
N TYR A 81 12.08 1.67 -33.76
CA TYR A 81 10.71 1.36 -34.17
C TYR A 81 9.66 1.74 -33.14
N TYR A 82 10.05 2.55 -32.12
CA TYR A 82 9.10 2.99 -31.11
C TYR A 82 8.00 3.86 -31.73
N PHE A 83 6.73 3.49 -31.51
CA PHE A 83 5.57 4.08 -32.19
C PHE A 83 5.37 5.59 -31.93
N LYS A 84 5.99 6.16 -30.87
CA LYS A 84 5.99 7.60 -30.59
C LYS A 84 7.25 8.31 -31.11
N GLY A 85 8.05 7.66 -31.95
CA GLY A 85 9.29 8.19 -32.48
C GLY A 85 10.52 7.76 -31.67
N LYS A 86 11.69 7.82 -32.31
CA LYS A 86 12.98 7.43 -31.70
C LYS A 86 13.26 8.26 -30.44
N PRO A 87 13.60 7.64 -29.28
CA PRO A 87 14.03 8.35 -28.09
C PRO A 87 15.25 9.23 -28.34
N LYS A 88 15.33 10.39 -27.65
CA LYS A 88 16.48 11.31 -27.79
C LYS A 88 17.74 10.77 -27.15
N ILE A 89 17.62 10.02 -26.04
CA ILE A 89 18.73 9.36 -25.35
C ILE A 89 18.96 8.01 -26.03
N GLU A 90 20.12 7.78 -26.59
CA GLU A 90 20.40 6.56 -27.36
C GLU A 90 20.68 5.33 -26.50
N LYS A 91 21.32 5.52 -25.35
CA LYS A 91 21.67 4.46 -24.40
C LYS A 91 21.35 4.90 -22.98
N ALA A 92 20.90 3.96 -22.17
CA ALA A 92 20.73 4.15 -20.72
C ALA A 92 21.26 2.90 -20.00
N THR A 93 22.01 3.11 -18.93
CA THR A 93 22.48 2.03 -18.06
C THR A 93 21.83 2.22 -16.69
N VAL A 94 21.19 1.18 -16.19
CA VAL A 94 20.64 1.15 -14.83
C VAL A 94 21.53 0.25 -13.99
N GLU A 95 22.12 0.78 -12.94
CA GLU A 95 22.95 0.03 -11.99
C GLU A 95 22.21 -0.16 -10.66
N VAL A 96 22.29 -1.35 -10.07
CA VAL A 96 21.82 -1.59 -8.71
C VAL A 96 22.92 -1.14 -7.74
N VAL A 97 22.63 -0.10 -6.98
CA VAL A 97 23.62 0.56 -6.11
C VAL A 97 23.28 0.30 -4.65
N ASN A 98 24.29 0.00 -3.86
CA ASN A 98 24.14 -0.09 -2.41
C ASN A 98 23.83 1.30 -1.83
N SER A 99 22.87 1.36 -0.90
CA SER A 99 22.49 2.61 -0.25
C SER A 99 23.65 3.34 0.43
N ASN A 100 24.65 2.63 0.94
CA ASN A 100 25.81 3.23 1.59
C ASN A 100 26.77 3.93 0.61
N THR A 101 26.72 3.61 -0.69
CA THR A 101 27.61 4.17 -1.71
C THR A 101 26.93 5.16 -2.65
N VAL A 102 25.60 5.17 -2.71
CA VAL A 102 24.83 6.01 -3.63
C VAL A 102 25.10 7.50 -3.42
N VAL A 103 25.19 7.96 -2.18
CA VAL A 103 25.45 9.38 -1.86
C VAL A 103 26.82 9.83 -2.35
N SER A 104 27.85 9.00 -2.17
CA SER A 104 29.20 9.29 -2.70
C SER A 104 29.21 9.36 -4.23
N ALA A 105 28.50 8.46 -4.88
CA ALA A 105 28.37 8.44 -6.33
C ALA A 105 27.61 9.66 -6.86
N LEU A 106 26.57 10.13 -6.18
CA LEU A 106 25.88 11.38 -6.50
C LEU A 106 26.81 12.60 -6.34
N LYS A 107 27.59 12.67 -5.26
CA LYS A 107 28.57 13.76 -5.04
C LYS A 107 29.59 13.88 -6.15
N THR A 108 30.01 12.76 -6.73
CA THR A 108 31.00 12.72 -7.82
C THR A 108 30.38 12.86 -9.21
N GLY A 109 29.06 12.93 -9.33
CA GLY A 109 28.36 12.99 -10.61
C GLY A 109 28.47 11.69 -11.42
N LYS A 110 28.62 10.54 -10.74
CA LYS A 110 28.69 9.23 -11.43
C LYS A 110 27.37 8.86 -12.11
N TYR A 111 26.23 9.28 -11.50
CA TYR A 111 24.90 8.98 -12.00
C TYR A 111 24.16 10.25 -12.38
N ASP A 112 23.42 10.18 -13.48
CA ASP A 112 22.55 11.27 -13.96
C ASP A 112 21.23 11.33 -13.20
N ILE A 113 20.75 10.20 -12.69
CA ILE A 113 19.50 10.06 -11.92
C ILE A 113 19.68 8.96 -10.89
N ALA A 114 19.20 9.19 -9.67
CA ALA A 114 19.04 8.13 -8.69
C ALA A 114 17.56 8.00 -8.27
N ILE A 115 17.10 6.77 -8.10
CA ILE A 115 15.73 6.46 -7.73
C ILE A 115 15.69 5.60 -6.46
N ARG A 116 14.60 5.73 -5.68
CA ARG A 116 14.36 4.93 -4.47
C ARG A 116 15.49 5.02 -3.43
N ILE A 117 16.11 6.18 -3.30
CA ILE A 117 17.10 6.40 -2.23
C ILE A 117 16.36 6.35 -0.88
N PRO A 118 16.89 5.64 0.12
CA PRO A 118 16.32 5.62 1.47
C PRO A 118 16.14 7.04 2.04
N THR A 119 15.02 7.27 2.70
CA THR A 119 14.63 8.60 3.20
C THR A 119 15.59 9.13 4.26
N ASP A 120 16.19 8.26 5.06
CA ASP A 120 17.20 8.57 6.08
C ASP A 120 18.46 9.21 5.50
N LEU A 121 18.81 8.89 4.25
CA LEU A 121 19.94 9.49 3.55
C LEU A 121 19.67 10.89 2.99
N TYR A 122 18.41 11.37 3.02
CA TYR A 122 18.03 12.65 2.42
C TYR A 122 18.90 13.83 2.87
N LYS A 123 19.20 13.93 4.17
CA LYS A 123 20.04 14.99 4.72
C LYS A 123 21.46 15.00 4.15
N SER A 124 21.99 13.86 3.68
CA SER A 124 23.36 13.74 3.21
C SER A 124 23.56 14.20 1.76
N TYR A 125 22.47 14.39 1.00
CA TYR A 125 22.53 14.81 -0.40
C TYR A 125 21.64 16.01 -0.77
N LYS A 126 20.67 16.40 0.08
CA LYS A 126 19.70 17.45 -0.25
C LYS A 126 20.30 18.83 -0.55
N ASP A 127 21.50 19.13 -0.03
CA ASP A 127 22.18 20.41 -0.18
C ASP A 127 23.37 20.33 -1.18
N LEU A 128 23.46 19.27 -1.98
CA LEU A 128 24.51 19.14 -2.99
C LEU A 128 24.25 20.08 -4.18
N ASN A 129 25.24 20.90 -4.53
CA ASN A 129 25.12 21.92 -5.58
C ASN A 129 25.08 21.35 -7.02
N ASN A 130 25.48 20.10 -7.19
CA ASN A 130 25.51 19.42 -8.49
C ASN A 130 24.26 18.57 -8.76
N LEU A 131 23.24 18.66 -7.89
CA LEU A 131 22.00 17.92 -8.01
C LEU A 131 20.80 18.86 -8.07
N GLU A 132 19.83 18.51 -8.90
CA GLU A 132 18.47 19.00 -8.84
C GLU A 132 17.60 17.92 -8.19
N ILE A 133 16.88 18.25 -7.12
CA ILE A 133 16.01 17.29 -6.46
C ILE A 133 14.59 17.48 -6.99
N LEU A 134 14.13 16.53 -7.78
CA LEU A 134 12.77 16.45 -8.26
C LEU A 134 11.93 15.63 -7.29
N GLY A 135 10.70 16.07 -7.05
CA GLY A 135 9.77 15.35 -6.18
C GLY A 135 8.39 15.21 -6.78
N ARG A 136 7.73 14.11 -6.51
CA ARG A 136 6.31 13.93 -6.83
C ARG A 136 5.60 13.24 -5.68
N GLN A 137 4.33 13.60 -5.49
CA GLN A 137 3.45 12.85 -4.61
C GLN A 137 3.16 11.48 -5.20
N GLU A 138 3.40 10.42 -4.46
CA GLU A 138 3.11 9.07 -4.90
C GLU A 138 1.64 8.71 -4.72
N LEU A 139 1.17 7.78 -5.53
CA LEU A 139 -0.11 7.09 -5.35
C LEU A 139 0.04 5.99 -4.30
N TYR A 140 0.30 6.41 -3.08
CA TYR A 140 0.74 5.55 -1.99
C TYR A 140 0.25 6.08 -0.65
N TYR A 141 -0.11 5.19 0.25
CA TYR A 141 -0.26 5.48 1.67
C TYR A 141 0.23 4.33 2.53
N SER A 142 0.86 4.66 3.66
CA SER A 142 1.11 3.67 4.70
C SER A 142 -0.03 3.67 5.70
N TYR A 143 -0.27 2.54 6.32
CA TYR A 143 -1.36 2.35 7.24
C TYR A 143 -1.04 1.40 8.39
N MET A 144 -1.81 1.51 9.44
CA MET A 144 -1.97 0.54 10.50
C MET A 144 -3.29 -0.19 10.27
N ALA A 145 -3.31 -1.51 10.41
CA ALA A 145 -4.53 -2.27 10.27
C ALA A 145 -4.72 -3.33 11.36
N PHE A 146 -5.97 -3.65 11.63
CA PHE A 146 -6.39 -4.55 12.70
C PHE A 146 -6.97 -5.84 12.14
N LYS A 147 -6.58 -6.98 12.70
CA LYS A 147 -7.16 -8.28 12.34
C LYS A 147 -8.49 -8.48 13.07
N VAL A 148 -9.59 -8.50 12.31
CA VAL A 148 -10.95 -8.62 12.86
C VAL A 148 -11.70 -9.84 12.35
N GLY A 149 -11.01 -10.76 11.66
CA GLY A 149 -11.66 -11.94 11.10
C GLY A 149 -10.71 -12.85 10.36
N LYS A 150 -11.23 -13.65 9.43
CA LYS A 150 -10.47 -14.61 8.62
C LYS A 150 -10.99 -14.65 7.18
N PHE A 151 -10.16 -15.14 6.26
CA PHE A 151 -10.60 -15.47 4.90
C PHE A 151 -11.10 -16.91 4.82
N ASP A 152 -12.39 -17.09 4.51
CA ASP A 152 -12.98 -18.40 4.27
C ASP A 152 -12.63 -18.87 2.85
N LYS A 153 -11.69 -19.79 2.74
CA LYS A 153 -11.22 -20.32 1.43
C LYS A 153 -12.29 -21.12 0.68
N VAL A 154 -13.28 -21.67 1.40
CA VAL A 154 -14.37 -22.45 0.79
C VAL A 154 -15.40 -21.52 0.15
N LYS A 155 -15.78 -20.47 0.87
CA LYS A 155 -16.72 -19.46 0.39
C LYS A 155 -16.05 -18.43 -0.53
N GLY A 156 -14.70 -18.29 -0.47
CA GLY A 156 -13.96 -17.27 -1.20
C GLY A 156 -14.23 -15.86 -0.70
N GLU A 157 -14.47 -15.68 0.60
CA GLU A 157 -14.83 -14.38 1.18
C GLU A 157 -14.25 -14.15 2.58
N ASN A 158 -14.13 -12.87 2.93
CA ASN A 158 -13.75 -12.44 4.28
C ASN A 158 -14.95 -12.57 5.23
N ILE A 159 -14.69 -13.07 6.41
CA ILE A 159 -15.69 -13.21 7.48
C ILE A 159 -15.19 -12.45 8.70
N THR A 160 -15.92 -11.42 9.10
CA THR A 160 -15.66 -10.70 10.35
C THR A 160 -16.09 -11.57 11.54
N ASP A 161 -15.19 -11.68 12.53
CA ASP A 161 -15.48 -12.35 13.78
C ASP A 161 -15.79 -11.29 14.86
N PRO A 162 -17.03 -11.22 15.37
CA PRO A 162 -17.39 -10.25 16.41
C PRO A 162 -16.69 -10.52 17.75
N ASN A 163 -16.09 -11.70 17.92
CA ASN A 163 -15.33 -12.08 19.12
C ASN A 163 -13.82 -11.95 18.93
N ALA A 164 -13.36 -11.50 17.77
CA ALA A 164 -11.94 -11.24 17.56
C ALA A 164 -11.46 -10.18 18.56
N LYS A 165 -10.23 -10.32 19.04
CA LYS A 165 -9.62 -9.39 20.00
C LYS A 165 -9.68 -7.93 19.53
N MET A 166 -9.51 -7.68 18.23
CA MET A 166 -9.60 -6.36 17.63
C MET A 166 -11.01 -6.02 17.08
N ALA A 167 -12.05 -6.78 17.43
CA ALA A 167 -13.43 -6.50 16.98
C ALA A 167 -14.03 -5.25 17.63
N ASP A 168 -13.54 -4.86 18.81
CA ASP A 168 -14.02 -3.67 19.50
C ASP A 168 -13.63 -2.38 18.76
N LEU A 169 -14.64 -1.66 18.27
CA LEU A 169 -14.43 -0.41 17.53
C LEU A 169 -13.75 0.67 18.38
N LYS A 170 -14.14 0.81 19.66
CA LYS A 170 -13.56 1.83 20.55
C LYS A 170 -12.09 1.56 20.82
N LEU A 171 -11.71 0.28 20.98
CA LEU A 171 -10.31 -0.12 21.11
C LEU A 171 -9.51 0.30 19.86
N ARG A 172 -9.99 -0.03 18.66
CA ARG A 172 -9.30 0.36 17.42
C ARG A 172 -9.17 1.88 17.27
N GLN A 173 -10.24 2.61 17.53
CA GLN A 173 -10.23 4.07 17.51
C GLN A 173 -9.28 4.66 18.56
N ALA A 174 -9.23 4.09 19.76
CA ALA A 174 -8.30 4.52 20.81
C ALA A 174 -6.85 4.33 20.39
N LEU A 175 -6.52 3.17 19.83
CA LEU A 175 -5.18 2.92 19.29
C LEU A 175 -4.80 3.90 18.17
N ALA A 176 -5.77 4.29 17.34
CA ALA A 176 -5.55 5.28 16.29
C ALA A 176 -5.33 6.69 16.84
N TYR A 177 -6.16 7.16 17.79
CA TYR A 177 -5.97 8.46 18.46
C TYR A 177 -4.73 8.52 19.33
N GLY A 178 -4.22 7.37 19.78
CA GLY A 178 -3.02 7.26 20.61
C GLY A 178 -1.70 7.37 19.85
N LEU A 179 -1.72 7.55 18.52
CA LEU A 179 -0.50 7.69 17.71
C LEU A 179 -0.29 9.14 17.25
N ASP A 180 0.82 9.77 17.63
CA ASP A 180 1.26 11.06 17.10
C ASP A 180 1.98 10.89 15.77
N VAL A 181 1.18 10.79 14.70
CA VAL A 181 1.70 10.64 13.34
C VAL A 181 2.47 11.88 12.89
N GLU A 182 2.12 13.07 13.34
CA GLU A 182 2.85 14.30 12.97
C GLU A 182 4.25 14.32 13.59
N GLN A 183 4.37 13.93 14.87
CA GLN A 183 5.66 13.75 15.52
C GLN A 183 6.50 12.68 14.81
N MET A 184 5.88 11.55 14.47
CA MET A 184 6.50 10.47 13.73
C MET A 184 7.08 10.95 12.38
N VAL A 185 6.29 11.69 11.60
CA VAL A 185 6.72 12.23 10.31
C VAL A 185 7.93 13.16 10.47
N LYS A 186 7.91 14.04 11.47
CA LYS A 186 9.04 14.95 11.76
C LYS A 186 10.30 14.19 12.18
N ALA A 187 10.15 13.18 13.04
CA ALA A 187 11.27 12.43 13.59
C ALA A 187 11.97 11.53 12.56
N PHE A 188 11.18 10.85 11.71
CA PHE A 188 11.71 9.77 10.86
C PHE A 188 11.77 10.10 9.36
N TYR A 189 11.02 11.11 8.86
CA TYR A 189 10.85 11.29 7.41
C TYR A 189 11.21 12.67 6.88
N TYR A 190 11.76 13.56 7.71
CA TYR A 190 12.34 14.86 7.30
C TYR A 190 11.46 15.70 6.38
N GLY A 191 10.13 15.61 6.50
CA GLY A 191 9.19 16.30 5.64
C GLY A 191 8.89 15.61 4.30
N LEU A 192 9.44 14.44 4.04
CA LEU A 192 9.17 13.64 2.83
C LEU A 192 7.90 12.80 2.93
N ARG A 193 7.22 12.89 4.05
CA ARG A 193 5.88 12.35 4.26
C ARG A 193 5.01 13.37 4.95
N GLU A 194 3.72 13.21 4.77
CA GLU A 194 2.69 13.98 5.48
C GLU A 194 1.69 13.02 6.12
N ARG A 195 1.01 13.46 7.18
CA ARG A 195 -0.02 12.66 7.84
C ARG A 195 -1.13 12.35 6.86
N ALA A 196 -1.46 11.08 6.70
CA ALA A 196 -2.60 10.64 5.92
C ALA A 196 -3.89 10.67 6.75
N THR A 197 -4.98 11.03 6.10
CA THR A 197 -6.31 11.06 6.72
C THR A 197 -7.24 10.02 6.12
N MET A 198 -6.93 9.53 4.91
CA MET A 198 -7.77 8.66 4.11
C MET A 198 -6.93 7.66 3.31
N ALA A 199 -7.56 6.55 2.92
CA ALA A 199 -7.00 5.58 1.98
C ALA A 199 -6.93 6.08 0.51
N VAL A 200 -7.46 7.27 0.25
CA VAL A 200 -7.40 7.95 -1.05
C VAL A 200 -6.29 9.01 -0.98
N PRO A 201 -5.15 8.85 -1.70
CA PRO A 201 -4.10 9.86 -1.71
C PRO A 201 -4.56 11.21 -2.30
N PRO A 202 -3.99 12.35 -1.82
CA PRO A 202 -4.35 13.70 -2.30
C PRO A 202 -4.12 13.94 -3.80
N ALA A 203 -3.31 13.12 -4.46
CA ALA A 203 -3.13 13.15 -5.91
C ALA A 203 -4.46 12.92 -6.67
N PHE A 204 -5.40 12.20 -6.07
CA PHE A 204 -6.76 12.02 -6.60
C PHE A 204 -7.70 13.18 -6.22
N LYS A 205 -7.33 14.39 -6.58
CA LYS A 205 -7.96 15.67 -6.18
C LYS A 205 -9.49 15.67 -6.16
N LYS A 206 -10.14 14.95 -7.08
CA LYS A 206 -11.62 14.88 -7.19
C LYS A 206 -12.26 13.95 -6.16
N TYR A 207 -11.51 12.98 -5.66
CA TYR A 207 -12.02 11.91 -4.78
C TYR A 207 -11.44 11.98 -3.36
N TYR A 208 -10.42 12.81 -3.15
CA TYR A 208 -9.85 13.05 -1.84
C TYR A 208 -10.73 13.99 -1.02
N SER A 209 -11.24 13.52 0.10
CA SER A 209 -12.11 14.30 1.00
C SER A 209 -11.27 15.04 2.05
N LYS A 210 -11.01 16.33 1.83
CA LYS A 210 -10.17 17.17 2.70
C LYS A 210 -10.77 17.43 4.08
N ASP A 211 -12.08 17.38 4.18
CA ASP A 211 -12.90 17.65 5.37
C ASP A 211 -12.95 16.46 6.33
N ILE A 212 -12.40 15.31 5.98
CA ILE A 212 -12.30 14.17 6.87
C ILE A 212 -10.94 14.23 7.59
N PRO A 213 -10.93 14.46 8.94
CA PRO A 213 -9.70 14.70 9.68
C PRO A 213 -8.87 13.43 9.96
N GLY A 214 -9.44 12.23 9.68
CA GLY A 214 -8.87 10.97 10.14
C GLY A 214 -8.81 10.90 11.66
N PHE A 215 -7.71 10.38 12.20
CA PHE A 215 -7.47 10.28 13.64
C PHE A 215 -6.33 11.23 14.05
N PRO A 216 -6.62 12.50 14.40
CA PRO A 216 -5.60 13.39 14.95
C PRO A 216 -5.17 12.88 16.32
N TYR A 217 -3.89 13.05 16.66
CA TYR A 217 -3.37 12.64 17.97
C TYR A 217 -4.16 13.26 19.11
N ASN A 218 -4.73 12.43 19.96
CA ASN A 218 -5.49 12.82 21.11
C ASN A 218 -5.49 11.70 22.18
N PRO A 219 -4.43 11.63 23.02
CA PRO A 219 -4.29 10.57 24.00
C PRO A 219 -5.40 10.59 25.07
N GLU A 220 -5.95 11.75 25.39
CA GLU A 220 -7.04 11.82 26.35
C GLU A 220 -8.33 11.21 25.80
N LYS A 221 -8.64 11.48 24.52
CA LYS A 221 -9.76 10.82 23.85
C LYS A 221 -9.51 9.31 23.72
N ALA A 222 -8.27 8.89 23.47
CA ALA A 222 -7.92 7.48 23.44
C ALA A 222 -8.18 6.79 24.78
N LYS A 223 -7.74 7.39 25.89
CA LYS A 223 -8.01 6.89 27.25
C LYS A 223 -9.50 6.83 27.55
N GLN A 224 -10.25 7.88 27.20
CA GLN A 224 -11.71 7.90 27.36
C GLN A 224 -12.38 6.74 26.63
N LEU A 225 -12.03 6.49 25.37
CA LEU A 225 -12.58 5.39 24.56
C LEU A 225 -12.24 4.03 25.17
N LEU A 226 -11.04 3.84 25.71
CA LEU A 226 -10.64 2.63 26.42
C LEU A 226 -11.47 2.42 27.70
N ASP A 227 -11.68 3.49 28.49
CA ASP A 227 -12.50 3.45 29.71
C ASP A 227 -13.96 3.09 29.38
N GLU A 228 -14.53 3.71 28.36
CA GLU A 228 -15.89 3.42 27.87
C GLU A 228 -16.03 2.01 27.32
N ALA A 229 -14.96 1.45 26.75
CA ALA A 229 -14.92 0.08 26.25
C ALA A 229 -14.66 -0.96 27.35
N GLY A 230 -14.33 -0.52 28.58
CA GLY A 230 -14.11 -1.40 29.73
C GLY A 230 -12.68 -1.86 29.94
N TYR A 231 -11.72 -1.32 29.18
CA TYR A 231 -10.29 -1.59 29.41
C TYR A 231 -9.78 -0.69 30.53
N LYS A 232 -9.35 -1.24 31.65
CA LYS A 232 -8.94 -0.50 32.87
C LYS A 232 -7.71 -1.11 33.49
N ASP A 233 -6.83 -0.28 34.00
CA ASP A 233 -5.72 -0.71 34.86
C ASP A 233 -6.31 -1.05 36.26
N VAL A 234 -6.54 -2.33 36.51
CA VAL A 234 -7.15 -2.79 37.77
C VAL A 234 -6.11 -3.26 38.78
N ASN A 235 -4.88 -3.51 38.35
CA ASN A 235 -3.80 -4.00 39.22
C ASN A 235 -2.79 -2.89 39.57
N GLY A 236 -2.84 -1.72 38.90
CA GLY A 236 -2.01 -0.55 39.16
C GLY A 236 -0.59 -0.62 38.57
N ASP A 237 -0.37 -1.49 37.56
CA ASP A 237 0.95 -1.62 36.92
C ASP A 237 1.19 -0.64 35.77
N GLY A 238 0.18 0.18 35.44
CA GLY A 238 0.20 1.17 34.36
C GLY A 238 -0.27 0.64 33.01
N TYR A 239 -0.69 -0.62 32.95
CA TYR A 239 -1.30 -1.21 31.77
C TYR A 239 -2.74 -1.59 32.05
N ARG A 240 -3.56 -1.53 31.01
CA ARG A 240 -4.99 -1.83 31.10
C ARG A 240 -5.24 -3.32 30.86
N GLU A 241 -6.05 -3.94 31.69
CA GLU A 241 -6.61 -5.24 31.47
C GLU A 241 -7.77 -5.19 30.45
N ASP A 242 -8.18 -6.37 29.97
CA ASP A 242 -9.38 -6.53 29.14
C ASP A 242 -10.68 -6.31 29.95
N LYS A 243 -11.81 -6.43 29.29
CA LYS A 243 -13.15 -6.22 29.88
C LYS A 243 -13.48 -7.18 31.03
N ASP A 244 -12.79 -8.31 31.09
CA ASP A 244 -12.93 -9.34 32.12
C ASP A 244 -11.87 -9.19 33.24
N GLY A 245 -11.05 -8.17 33.19
CA GLY A 245 -9.95 -7.93 34.14
C GLY A 245 -8.74 -8.84 33.94
N LYS A 246 -8.56 -9.42 32.76
CA LYS A 246 -7.42 -10.27 32.42
C LYS A 246 -6.31 -9.46 31.75
N PRO A 247 -5.05 -9.88 31.92
CA PRO A 247 -3.94 -9.23 31.23
C PRO A 247 -4.20 -9.09 29.73
N PHE A 248 -4.01 -7.87 29.24
CA PHE A 248 -4.26 -7.53 27.84
C PHE A 248 -2.98 -6.99 27.19
N GLU A 249 -2.66 -7.54 26.03
CA GLU A 249 -1.55 -7.04 25.24
C GLU A 249 -1.87 -7.05 23.74
N VAL A 250 -1.34 -6.09 22.99
CA VAL A 250 -1.51 -5.95 21.53
C VAL A 250 -0.25 -6.43 20.84
N ARG A 251 -0.38 -7.43 19.97
CA ARG A 251 0.73 -8.05 19.23
C ARG A 251 0.86 -7.42 17.84
N ILE A 252 2.00 -6.78 17.62
CA ILE A 252 2.30 -6.00 16.42
C ILE A 252 3.13 -6.84 15.45
N ALA A 253 2.69 -6.94 14.19
CA ALA A 253 3.54 -7.34 13.08
C ALA A 253 4.06 -6.09 12.35
N SER A 254 5.38 -5.98 12.22
CA SER A 254 6.05 -4.91 11.48
C SER A 254 7.21 -5.48 10.67
N MET A 255 7.43 -4.88 9.48
CA MET A 255 8.45 -5.34 8.55
C MET A 255 9.85 -4.88 8.96
N ALA A 256 10.82 -5.78 8.80
CA ALA A 256 12.23 -5.41 8.81
C ALA A 256 12.57 -4.66 7.51
N GLY A 257 13.50 -3.72 7.58
CA GLY A 257 14.02 -3.01 6.42
C GLY A 257 14.36 -1.55 6.72
N GLY A 258 15.59 -1.16 6.39
CA GLY A 258 16.12 0.17 6.67
C GLY A 258 16.38 0.46 8.16
N ASP A 259 17.15 1.50 8.42
CA ASP A 259 17.62 1.84 9.77
C ASP A 259 16.52 2.41 10.67
N ILE A 260 15.42 2.88 10.09
CA ILE A 260 14.29 3.44 10.84
C ILE A 260 13.25 2.40 11.29
N ALA A 261 13.31 1.15 10.80
CA ALA A 261 12.25 0.18 11.06
C ALA A 261 12.11 -0.16 12.55
N GLU A 262 13.24 -0.43 13.23
CA GLU A 262 13.24 -0.72 14.67
C GLU A 262 12.86 0.52 15.51
N PRO A 263 13.48 1.70 15.34
CA PRO A 263 13.06 2.91 16.06
C PRO A 263 11.58 3.27 15.84
N LEU A 264 11.05 3.02 14.64
CA LEU A 264 9.67 3.34 14.31
C LEU A 264 8.68 2.44 15.07
N VAL A 265 8.92 1.13 15.15
CA VAL A 265 8.04 0.23 15.90
C VAL A 265 8.13 0.50 17.41
N GLN A 266 9.31 0.86 17.92
CA GLN A 266 9.47 1.27 19.31
C GLN A 266 8.70 2.57 19.62
N PHE A 267 8.64 3.49 18.67
CA PHE A 267 7.80 4.69 18.77
C PHE A 267 6.32 4.31 18.95
N TYR A 268 5.77 3.38 18.15
CA TYR A 268 4.39 2.93 18.29
C TYR A 268 4.12 2.28 19.65
N ILE A 269 5.02 1.42 20.11
CA ILE A 269 4.92 0.75 21.41
C ILE A 269 4.91 1.78 22.54
N GLN A 270 5.80 2.77 22.49
CA GLN A 270 5.87 3.83 23.51
C GLN A 270 4.61 4.70 23.51
N GLN A 271 4.09 5.09 22.35
CA GLN A 271 2.88 5.90 22.27
C GLN A 271 1.67 5.17 22.86
N TRP A 272 1.52 3.88 22.58
CA TRP A 272 0.43 3.09 23.17
C TRP A 272 0.60 2.82 24.67
N LYS A 273 1.83 2.76 25.15
CA LYS A 273 2.09 2.73 26.60
C LYS A 273 1.55 3.98 27.29
N GLU A 274 1.62 5.16 26.68
CA GLU A 274 1.10 6.42 27.24
C GLU A 274 -0.40 6.42 27.47
N ILE A 275 -1.13 5.59 26.72
CA ILE A 275 -2.58 5.39 26.91
C ILE A 275 -2.90 4.10 27.70
N GLY A 276 -1.87 3.46 28.28
CA GLY A 276 -2.02 2.27 29.12
C GLY A 276 -2.15 0.96 28.33
N ILE A 277 -1.79 0.91 27.06
CA ILE A 277 -1.83 -0.33 26.27
C ILE A 277 -0.43 -0.95 26.18
N LYS A 278 -0.32 -2.19 26.66
CA LYS A 278 0.87 -3.01 26.47
C LYS A 278 0.90 -3.51 25.04
N ALA A 279 1.94 -3.15 24.31
CA ALA A 279 2.15 -3.62 22.94
C ALA A 279 3.50 -4.32 22.80
N VAL A 280 3.56 -5.41 22.02
CA VAL A 280 4.75 -6.22 21.81
C VAL A 280 4.85 -6.64 20.34
N LEU A 281 6.06 -6.95 19.88
CA LEU A 281 6.22 -7.56 18.55
C LEU A 281 5.71 -9.01 18.58
N SER A 282 4.86 -9.37 17.61
CA SER A 282 4.18 -10.68 17.52
C SER A 282 5.17 -11.87 17.47
N THR A 283 6.35 -11.65 16.90
CA THR A 283 7.43 -12.66 16.82
C THR A 283 8.65 -12.30 17.67
N GLY A 284 8.54 -11.29 18.55
CA GLY A 284 9.65 -10.74 19.33
C GLY A 284 10.67 -9.95 18.50
N ARG A 285 10.47 -9.83 17.18
CA ARG A 285 11.35 -9.10 16.24
C ARG A 285 10.59 -8.63 15.03
N LEU A 286 11.23 -7.76 14.24
CA LEU A 286 10.73 -7.37 12.91
C LEU A 286 10.76 -8.57 11.95
N ILE A 287 9.83 -8.59 11.01
CA ILE A 287 9.59 -9.72 10.10
C ILE A 287 10.09 -9.36 8.70
N GLU A 288 10.79 -10.28 8.03
CA GLU A 288 11.19 -10.13 6.63
C GLU A 288 9.95 -9.95 5.75
N PHE A 289 10.07 -9.17 4.64
CA PHE A 289 8.98 -8.71 3.79
C PHE A 289 8.04 -9.84 3.32
N ASN A 290 8.57 -10.91 2.73
CA ASN A 290 7.75 -12.01 2.21
C ASN A 290 7.07 -12.78 3.35
N SER A 291 7.84 -13.09 4.39
CA SER A 291 7.32 -13.77 5.59
C SER A 291 6.24 -12.96 6.31
N PHE A 292 6.35 -11.63 6.29
CA PHE A 292 5.33 -10.74 6.85
C PHE A 292 4.00 -10.90 6.10
N TYR A 293 4.02 -10.79 4.77
CA TYR A 293 2.78 -10.92 3.98
C TYR A 293 2.23 -12.33 4.00
N ASP A 294 3.08 -13.36 4.02
CA ASP A 294 2.63 -14.76 4.18
C ASP A 294 1.84 -14.94 5.50
N LYS A 295 2.35 -14.39 6.61
CA LYS A 295 1.67 -14.44 7.91
C LYS A 295 0.35 -13.65 7.92
N VAL A 296 0.36 -12.42 7.41
CA VAL A 296 -0.83 -11.56 7.34
C VAL A 296 -1.92 -12.20 6.48
N GLN A 297 -1.56 -12.78 5.33
CA GLN A 297 -2.47 -13.45 4.42
C GLN A 297 -3.00 -14.78 4.97
N ALA A 298 -2.17 -15.49 5.72
CA ALA A 298 -2.54 -16.75 6.37
C ALA A 298 -3.42 -16.56 7.63
N ASP A 299 -3.74 -15.31 7.98
CA ASP A 299 -4.50 -14.96 9.19
C ASP A 299 -3.84 -15.51 10.46
N ASP A 300 -2.49 -15.33 10.56
CA ASP A 300 -1.69 -15.76 11.71
C ASP A 300 -2.31 -15.23 13.01
N PRO A 301 -2.75 -16.12 13.94
CA PRO A 301 -3.44 -15.72 15.17
C PRO A 301 -2.57 -14.93 16.14
N GLU A 302 -1.25 -14.90 15.92
CA GLU A 302 -0.32 -14.10 16.72
C GLU A 302 -0.27 -12.62 16.29
N ILE A 303 -1.02 -12.22 15.26
CA ILE A 303 -1.06 -10.85 14.77
C ILE A 303 -2.39 -10.21 15.12
N ASP A 304 -2.37 -9.19 15.98
CA ASP A 304 -3.53 -8.35 16.30
C ASP A 304 -3.55 -7.10 15.40
N VAL A 305 -2.39 -6.48 15.22
CA VAL A 305 -2.18 -5.25 14.46
C VAL A 305 -0.97 -5.41 13.54
N PHE A 306 -1.03 -4.82 12.36
CA PHE A 306 0.12 -4.79 11.46
C PHE A 306 0.26 -3.43 10.77
N PHE A 307 1.50 -3.10 10.41
CA PHE A 307 1.85 -1.88 9.69
C PHE A 307 2.29 -2.22 8.27
N ALA A 308 1.63 -1.65 7.29
CA ALA A 308 1.86 -1.94 5.88
C ALA A 308 1.63 -0.70 5.00
N ALA A 309 1.61 -0.90 3.69
CA ALA A 309 1.38 0.17 2.74
C ALA A 309 0.70 -0.33 1.46
N TRP A 310 -0.06 0.56 0.83
CA TRP A 310 -0.65 0.35 -0.49
C TRP A 310 -0.08 1.30 -1.52
N SER A 311 0.24 0.74 -2.68
CA SER A 311 0.40 1.50 -3.92
C SER A 311 -0.91 1.38 -4.70
N VAL A 312 -1.67 2.45 -4.78
CA VAL A 312 -3.08 2.40 -5.25
C VAL A 312 -3.24 2.51 -6.78
N GLY A 313 -2.15 2.54 -7.52
CA GLY A 313 -2.23 2.66 -8.98
C GLY A 313 -2.97 3.92 -9.46
N THR A 314 -3.11 4.07 -10.78
CA THR A 314 -3.78 5.23 -11.39
C THR A 314 -5.30 5.09 -11.42
N ASN A 315 -5.82 3.87 -11.31
CA ASN A 315 -7.24 3.57 -11.21
C ASN A 315 -7.58 3.22 -9.77
N LEU A 316 -7.99 4.24 -9.02
CA LEU A 316 -8.37 4.06 -7.61
C LEU A 316 -9.54 3.09 -7.50
N ASN A 317 -9.31 1.93 -6.89
CA ASN A 317 -10.32 0.90 -6.67
C ASN A 317 -10.26 0.35 -5.24
N PRO A 318 -11.11 0.83 -4.33
CA PRO A 318 -11.08 0.41 -2.94
C PRO A 318 -11.52 -1.05 -2.73
N ILE A 319 -12.16 -1.67 -3.73
CA ILE A 319 -12.61 -3.07 -3.64
C ILE A 319 -11.41 -4.02 -3.50
N GLU A 320 -10.27 -3.69 -4.10
CA GLU A 320 -9.06 -4.51 -4.01
C GLU A 320 -8.56 -4.64 -2.57
N GLY A 321 -8.59 -3.58 -1.78
CA GLY A 321 -8.13 -3.58 -0.39
C GLY A 321 -9.22 -3.90 0.65
N GLY A 322 -10.47 -3.54 0.38
CA GLY A 322 -11.54 -3.57 1.38
C GLY A 322 -12.77 -4.41 1.02
N GLY A 323 -12.83 -5.02 -0.16
CA GLY A 323 -13.99 -5.79 -0.62
C GLY A 323 -14.16 -7.14 0.10
N ARG A 324 -15.42 -7.57 0.29
CA ARG A 324 -15.76 -8.85 0.95
C ARG A 324 -15.04 -10.04 0.32
N LYS A 325 -14.94 -10.10 -0.99
CA LYS A 325 -14.32 -11.21 -1.72
C LYS A 325 -12.83 -10.99 -2.04
N SER A 326 -12.26 -9.87 -1.63
CA SER A 326 -10.86 -9.61 -1.90
C SER A 326 -9.94 -10.40 -0.97
N PRO A 327 -8.97 -11.16 -1.48
CA PRO A 327 -7.95 -11.80 -0.66
C PRO A 327 -6.99 -10.77 -0.02
N PHE A 328 -6.95 -9.54 -0.54
CA PHE A 328 -6.14 -8.42 -0.05
C PHE A 328 -6.85 -7.56 1.00
N ASN A 329 -8.08 -7.87 1.36
CA ASN A 329 -8.74 -7.30 2.53
C ASN A 329 -8.12 -7.91 3.80
N PHE A 330 -6.92 -7.46 4.12
CA PHE A 330 -6.12 -8.02 5.22
C PHE A 330 -6.74 -7.83 6.63
N PRO A 331 -7.51 -6.78 6.92
CA PRO A 331 -8.33 -6.72 8.13
C PRO A 331 -9.34 -7.87 8.28
N ARG A 332 -9.77 -8.45 7.15
CA ARG A 332 -10.83 -9.47 7.07
C ARG A 332 -12.21 -8.94 7.48
N PHE A 333 -12.43 -7.67 7.19
CA PHE A 333 -13.69 -7.02 7.45
C PHE A 333 -14.70 -7.24 6.32
N ALA A 334 -15.91 -7.61 6.68
CA ALA A 334 -17.03 -7.70 5.77
C ALA A 334 -18.29 -7.18 6.46
N SER A 335 -19.00 -6.28 5.79
CA SER A 335 -20.32 -5.80 6.22
C SER A 335 -21.16 -5.45 4.99
N ASP A 336 -22.47 -5.57 5.13
CA ASP A 336 -23.40 -5.28 4.03
C ASP A 336 -23.38 -3.79 3.65
N GLU A 337 -23.13 -2.89 4.63
CA GLU A 337 -23.00 -1.46 4.35
C GLU A 337 -21.73 -1.16 3.54
N ASN A 338 -20.58 -1.79 3.87
CA ASN A 338 -19.38 -1.65 3.06
C ASN A 338 -19.59 -2.15 1.63
N ASP A 339 -20.23 -3.31 1.48
CA ASP A 339 -20.54 -3.89 0.16
C ASP A 339 -21.43 -2.97 -0.67
N LYS A 340 -22.45 -2.37 -0.06
CA LYS A 340 -23.33 -1.39 -0.71
C LYS A 340 -22.56 -0.15 -1.17
N LEU A 341 -21.75 0.44 -0.30
CA LEU A 341 -20.95 1.63 -0.64
C LEU A 341 -19.93 1.34 -1.74
N MET A 342 -19.32 0.17 -1.74
CA MET A 342 -18.41 -0.26 -2.81
C MET A 342 -19.15 -0.53 -4.13
N ALA A 343 -20.38 -1.05 -4.08
CA ALA A 343 -21.23 -1.19 -5.25
C ALA A 343 -21.61 0.17 -5.85
N GLU A 344 -21.88 1.20 -5.03
CA GLU A 344 -22.10 2.57 -5.50
C GLU A 344 -20.87 3.11 -6.26
N ILE A 345 -19.66 2.91 -5.72
CA ILE A 345 -18.39 3.31 -6.38
C ILE A 345 -18.20 2.60 -7.72
N SER A 346 -18.58 1.34 -7.81
CA SER A 346 -18.42 0.50 -9.02
C SER A 346 -19.56 0.64 -10.01
N SER A 347 -20.62 1.38 -9.66
CA SER A 347 -21.79 1.56 -10.49
C SER A 347 -21.43 2.23 -11.83
N PRO A 348 -22.05 1.82 -12.97
CA PRO A 348 -21.92 2.50 -14.26
C PRO A 348 -22.21 4.00 -14.19
N LYS A 349 -23.10 4.43 -13.29
CA LYS A 349 -23.42 5.84 -13.08
C LYS A 349 -22.20 6.71 -12.72
N THR A 350 -21.17 6.12 -12.09
CA THR A 350 -19.92 6.83 -11.78
C THR A 350 -19.11 7.22 -13.02
N LEU A 351 -19.42 6.65 -14.16
CA LEU A 351 -18.79 6.97 -15.45
C LEU A 351 -19.48 8.12 -16.16
N GLU A 352 -20.80 8.20 -15.96
CA GLU A 352 -21.65 9.19 -16.59
C GLU A 352 -21.66 10.51 -15.80
N ASP A 353 -21.57 10.40 -14.46
CA ASP A 353 -21.65 11.54 -13.54
C ASP A 353 -20.43 11.60 -12.61
N PRO A 354 -19.44 12.48 -12.90
CA PRO A 354 -18.26 12.67 -12.04
C PRO A 354 -18.59 13.17 -10.62
N ASN A 355 -19.72 13.87 -10.43
CA ASN A 355 -20.13 14.33 -9.09
C ASN A 355 -20.69 13.17 -8.29
N TYR A 356 -21.50 12.31 -8.90
CA TYR A 356 -21.96 11.09 -8.27
C TYR A 356 -20.78 10.20 -7.84
N LYS A 357 -19.77 10.08 -8.69
CA LYS A 357 -18.54 9.36 -8.36
C LYS A 357 -17.85 9.94 -7.13
N ALA A 358 -17.66 11.26 -7.08
CA ALA A 358 -17.02 11.93 -5.95
C ALA A 358 -17.80 11.72 -4.65
N GLU A 359 -19.14 11.84 -4.69
CA GLU A 359 -20.01 11.59 -3.55
C GLU A 359 -19.96 10.13 -3.08
N ALA A 360 -19.95 9.16 -3.99
CA ALA A 360 -19.84 7.75 -3.64
C ALA A 360 -18.50 7.45 -2.92
N TYR A 361 -17.39 8.03 -3.43
CA TYR A 361 -16.09 7.91 -2.76
C TYR A 361 -16.09 8.58 -1.38
N LYS A 362 -16.72 9.76 -1.25
CA LYS A 362 -16.79 10.47 0.03
C LYS A 362 -17.56 9.66 1.08
N LYS A 363 -18.73 9.14 0.75
CA LYS A 363 -19.55 8.31 1.64
C LYS A 363 -18.79 7.07 2.12
N TRP A 364 -18.11 6.39 1.19
CA TRP A 364 -17.32 5.23 1.54
C TRP A 364 -16.15 5.62 2.45
N GLN A 365 -15.42 6.68 2.16
CA GLN A 365 -14.32 7.16 2.99
C GLN A 365 -14.78 7.49 4.42
N GLU A 366 -15.89 8.21 4.57
CA GLU A 366 -16.48 8.55 5.87
C GLU A 366 -16.85 7.29 6.67
N TYR A 367 -17.48 6.33 6.01
CA TYR A 367 -17.83 5.06 6.65
C TYR A 367 -16.57 4.27 7.04
N TYR A 368 -15.67 4.06 6.08
CA TYR A 368 -14.53 3.16 6.26
C TYR A 368 -13.52 3.66 7.29
N ILE A 369 -13.23 4.96 7.30
CA ILE A 369 -12.34 5.53 8.30
C ILE A 369 -12.93 5.40 9.72
N ASN A 370 -14.24 5.61 9.88
CA ASN A 370 -14.90 5.48 11.17
C ASN A 370 -14.87 4.05 11.73
N GLN A 371 -14.74 3.05 10.87
CA GLN A 371 -14.55 1.66 11.31
C GLN A 371 -13.15 1.41 11.90
N ALA A 372 -12.20 2.29 11.69
CA ALA A 372 -10.82 2.18 12.17
C ALA A 372 -10.20 0.79 11.89
N LEU A 373 -10.44 0.24 10.71
CA LEU A 373 -9.94 -1.09 10.33
C LEU A 373 -8.56 -1.01 9.70
N GLU A 374 -8.42 -0.06 8.83
CA GLU A 374 -7.20 0.34 8.15
C GLU A 374 -7.06 1.84 8.34
N VAL A 375 -6.17 2.22 9.25
CA VAL A 375 -5.95 3.62 9.64
C VAL A 375 -4.77 4.16 8.83
N PRO A 376 -5.00 5.04 7.85
CA PRO A 376 -3.93 5.66 7.08
C PRO A 376 -3.02 6.48 7.98
N LEU A 377 -1.72 6.30 7.80
CA LEU A 377 -0.69 6.98 8.60
C LEU A 377 0.00 8.08 7.80
N THR A 378 0.58 7.73 6.64
CA THR A 378 1.32 8.72 5.85
C THR A 378 1.08 8.61 4.35
N TYR A 379 1.05 9.77 3.67
CA TYR A 379 1.32 9.88 2.24
C TYR A 379 2.81 10.13 2.04
N ARG A 380 3.35 9.74 0.87
CA ARG A 380 4.79 9.80 0.58
C ARG A 380 5.06 10.65 -0.65
N TYR A 381 6.20 11.37 -0.60
CA TYR A 381 6.81 11.99 -1.76
C TYR A 381 7.98 11.12 -2.23
N GLU A 382 7.99 10.75 -3.49
CA GLU A 382 9.14 10.13 -4.15
C GLU A 382 10.09 11.22 -4.63
N ILE A 383 11.37 11.04 -4.40
CA ILE A 383 12.40 12.00 -4.74
C ILE A 383 13.38 11.38 -5.72
N PHE A 384 13.81 12.21 -6.68
CA PHE A 384 14.75 11.87 -7.74
C PHE A 384 15.85 12.92 -7.73
N PRO A 385 16.97 12.68 -7.07
CA PRO A 385 18.17 13.50 -7.22
C PRO A 385 18.92 13.16 -8.49
#